data_16c8b2d824babd911c7471111cac23f4
#
_entry.id   16c8b2d824babd911c7471111cac23f4
#
_cell.length_a   1.000
_cell.length_b   1.000
_cell.length_c   1.000
_cell.angle_alpha   90.00
_cell.angle_beta   90.00
_cell.angle_gamma   90.00
#
_symmetry.space_group_name_H-M   'P 1'
#
loop_
_entity.id
_entity.type
_entity.pdbx_description
1 polymer ?
#
loop_
_entity_poly.entity_id
_entity_poly.type
_entity_poly.pdbx_seq_one_letter_code
_entity_poly.pdbx_strand_id
1 'polypeptide(L)'
;GTELEVKVTGVYLEGLKWMKFSHDALKAEPKKNDDGEIVPNVFLLKIAPDAPLGIHKAWIGGGKFGSSNYRSFVVGDLPEIEAGAGGASMEKPFEMEVGQTALGKAPAGKYGWFKFAAKKGQRILAEISTKDIDSKLMPSTALFDASGLQLDNDPQGGLLDFTATADGDFFVRLNDFLYKGGDDYV
;
A
#
# COMPACT_ATOMS: atom_id res chain seq x y z
N GLY A 1 4.72 -18.03 -4.26
CA GLY A 1 5.36 -17.46 -5.45
C GLY A 1 4.35 -16.76 -6.34
N THR A 2 4.68 -15.57 -6.79
CA THR A 2 3.78 -14.73 -7.61
C THR A 2 4.57 -14.21 -8.79
N GLU A 3 3.90 -14.07 -9.94
CA GLU A 3 4.42 -13.36 -11.10
C GLU A 3 3.50 -12.17 -11.39
N LEU A 4 4.07 -10.98 -11.56
CA LEU A 4 3.31 -9.76 -11.82
C LEU A 4 4.02 -8.85 -12.81
N GLU A 5 3.22 -8.03 -13.49
CA GLU A 5 3.72 -7.00 -14.40
C GLU A 5 3.96 -5.70 -13.64
N VAL A 6 5.16 -5.16 -13.75
CA VAL A 6 5.55 -3.89 -13.12
C VAL A 6 5.79 -2.86 -14.21
N LYS A 7 4.96 -1.80 -14.24
CA LYS A 7 5.14 -0.65 -15.12
C LYS A 7 5.87 0.46 -14.39
N VAL A 8 6.99 0.89 -14.95
CA VAL A 8 7.79 2.00 -14.41
C VAL A 8 7.35 3.32 -15.04
N THR A 9 7.09 4.30 -14.19
CA THR A 9 6.75 5.67 -14.58
C THR A 9 7.79 6.65 -14.06
N GLY A 10 7.98 7.77 -14.75
CA GLY A 10 8.95 8.79 -14.37
C GLY A 10 9.55 9.52 -15.56
N VAL A 11 10.70 10.13 -15.35
CA VAL A 11 11.46 10.84 -16.37
C VAL A 11 12.75 10.10 -16.71
N TYR A 12 13.26 10.28 -17.93
CA TYR A 12 14.53 9.71 -18.37
C TYR A 12 14.58 8.17 -18.38
N LEU A 13 13.46 7.55 -18.79
CA LEU A 13 13.28 6.09 -18.80
C LEU A 13 13.74 5.41 -20.11
N GLU A 14 14.31 6.17 -21.06
CA GLU A 14 14.68 5.66 -22.38
C GLU A 14 15.78 4.60 -22.27
N GLY A 15 15.52 3.44 -22.87
CA GLY A 15 16.49 2.37 -22.99
C GLY A 15 16.74 1.59 -21.70
N LEU A 16 15.77 1.50 -20.80
CA LEU A 16 15.86 0.63 -19.63
C LEU A 16 16.08 -0.82 -20.03
N LYS A 17 17.03 -1.48 -19.37
CA LYS A 17 17.42 -2.87 -19.67
C LYS A 17 17.18 -3.83 -18.55
N TRP A 18 17.14 -3.35 -17.30
CA TRP A 18 17.01 -4.19 -16.12
C TRP A 18 16.30 -3.48 -14.98
N MET A 19 15.66 -4.28 -14.13
CA MET A 19 15.17 -3.93 -12.81
C MET A 19 15.78 -4.91 -11.81
N LYS A 20 16.21 -4.40 -10.67
CA LYS A 20 16.83 -5.18 -9.59
C LYS A 20 16.18 -4.86 -8.26
N PHE A 21 16.35 -5.81 -7.34
CA PHE A 21 15.84 -5.72 -5.97
C PHE A 21 16.95 -5.99 -4.97
N SER A 22 16.76 -5.58 -3.73
CA SER A 22 17.69 -5.81 -2.63
C SER A 22 17.77 -7.27 -2.18
N HIS A 23 16.92 -8.15 -2.70
CA HIS A 23 16.90 -9.58 -2.39
C HIS A 23 16.75 -10.44 -3.64
N ASP A 24 17.52 -11.53 -3.73
CA ASP A 24 17.58 -12.41 -4.91
C ASP A 24 16.33 -13.24 -5.16
N ALA A 25 15.43 -13.32 -4.19
CA ALA A 25 14.11 -13.95 -4.35
C ALA A 25 13.15 -13.15 -5.23
N LEU A 26 13.48 -11.90 -5.56
CA LEU A 26 12.75 -11.02 -6.47
C LEU A 26 13.58 -10.83 -7.74
N LYS A 27 13.09 -11.35 -8.87
CA LYS A 27 13.78 -11.28 -10.16
C LYS A 27 12.88 -10.68 -11.21
N ALA A 28 13.34 -9.63 -11.89
CA ALA A 28 12.58 -9.00 -12.95
C ALA A 28 13.33 -9.04 -14.28
N GLU A 29 12.57 -9.26 -15.35
CA GLU A 29 13.05 -9.24 -16.72
C GLU A 29 12.19 -8.27 -17.54
N PRO A 30 12.76 -7.57 -18.56
CA PRO A 30 11.97 -6.74 -19.46
C PRO A 30 10.86 -7.57 -20.12
N LYS A 31 9.62 -7.08 -20.09
CA LYS A 31 8.51 -7.73 -20.78
C LYS A 31 8.72 -7.67 -22.30
N LYS A 32 8.42 -8.75 -22.99
CA LYS A 32 8.37 -8.83 -24.45
C LYS A 32 6.93 -8.96 -24.92
N ASN A 33 6.65 -8.38 -26.10
CA ASN A 33 5.39 -8.59 -26.81
C ASN A 33 5.43 -9.93 -27.58
N ASP A 34 4.36 -10.25 -28.29
CA ASP A 34 4.23 -11.51 -29.06
C ASP A 34 5.27 -11.60 -30.21
N ASP A 35 5.77 -10.48 -30.71
CA ASP A 35 6.82 -10.41 -31.75
C ASP A 35 8.23 -10.52 -31.17
N GLY A 36 8.37 -10.64 -29.84
CA GLY A 36 9.64 -10.75 -29.13
C GLY A 36 10.32 -9.40 -28.84
N GLU A 37 9.70 -8.28 -29.15
CA GLU A 37 10.22 -6.95 -28.88
C GLU A 37 9.98 -6.54 -27.42
N ILE A 38 10.92 -5.77 -26.83
CA ILE A 38 10.79 -5.28 -25.46
C ILE A 38 9.69 -4.21 -25.40
N VAL A 39 8.74 -4.42 -24.48
CA VAL A 39 7.72 -3.42 -24.15
C VAL A 39 8.39 -2.35 -23.26
N PRO A 40 8.44 -1.09 -23.70
CA PRO A 40 9.14 -0.04 -22.98
C PRO A 40 8.64 0.15 -21.54
N ASN A 41 9.57 0.20 -20.59
CA ASN A 41 9.32 0.48 -19.17
C ASN A 41 8.40 -0.53 -18.46
N VAL A 42 8.28 -1.75 -19.00
CA VAL A 42 7.48 -2.83 -18.41
C VAL A 42 8.37 -4.01 -18.11
N PHE A 43 8.26 -4.55 -16.90
CA PHE A 43 9.01 -5.71 -16.44
C PHE A 43 8.06 -6.80 -15.94
N LEU A 44 8.43 -8.05 -16.14
CA LEU A 44 7.81 -9.21 -15.49
C LEU A 44 8.63 -9.54 -14.25
N LEU A 45 8.02 -9.37 -13.08
CA LEU A 45 8.63 -9.67 -11.79
C LEU A 45 8.15 -11.03 -11.30
N LYS A 46 9.12 -11.90 -10.96
CA LYS A 46 8.90 -13.18 -10.27
C LYS A 46 9.33 -13.05 -8.83
N ILE A 47 8.41 -13.34 -7.91
CA ILE A 47 8.63 -13.39 -6.48
C ILE A 47 8.66 -14.87 -6.08
N ALA A 48 9.78 -15.34 -5.53
CA ALA A 48 9.89 -16.71 -5.10
C ALA A 48 8.94 -17.01 -3.91
N PRO A 49 8.47 -18.26 -3.74
CA PRO A 49 7.56 -18.61 -2.64
C PRO A 49 8.14 -18.38 -1.23
N ASP A 50 9.45 -18.39 -1.12
CA ASP A 50 10.24 -18.19 0.09
C ASP A 50 10.81 -16.75 0.20
N ALA A 51 10.32 -15.82 -0.62
CA ALA A 51 10.74 -14.43 -0.55
C ALA A 51 10.42 -13.87 0.85
N PRO A 52 11.38 -13.21 1.51
CA PRO A 52 11.14 -12.57 2.79
C PRO A 52 10.04 -11.53 2.70
N LEU A 53 9.11 -11.56 3.67
CA LEU A 53 8.11 -10.51 3.84
C LEU A 53 8.77 -9.20 4.25
N GLY A 54 8.14 -8.09 3.88
CA GLY A 54 8.56 -6.75 4.25
C GLY A 54 9.00 -5.90 3.07
N ILE A 55 9.76 -4.85 3.39
CA ILE A 55 10.13 -3.81 2.44
C ILE A 55 11.47 -4.13 1.79
N HIS A 56 11.45 -4.21 0.48
CA HIS A 56 12.63 -4.36 -0.36
C HIS A 56 12.91 -3.06 -1.12
N LYS A 57 14.18 -2.85 -1.49
CA LYS A 57 14.55 -1.75 -2.38
C LYS A 57 14.52 -2.24 -3.82
N ALA A 58 13.89 -1.48 -4.71
CA ALA A 58 13.85 -1.69 -6.15
C ALA A 58 14.56 -0.55 -6.87
N TRP A 59 15.30 -0.84 -7.96
CA TRP A 59 15.88 0.17 -8.83
C TRP A 59 16.02 -0.35 -10.25
N ILE A 60 16.08 0.56 -11.19
CA ILE A 60 16.14 0.29 -12.63
C ILE A 60 17.41 0.87 -13.24
N GLY A 61 17.77 0.40 -14.41
CA GLY A 61 18.92 0.98 -15.12
C GLY A 61 19.19 0.37 -16.50
N GLY A 62 20.37 0.69 -17.01
CA GLY A 62 20.82 0.26 -18.33
C GLY A 62 20.47 1.22 -19.47
N GLY A 63 19.73 2.30 -19.18
CA GLY A 63 19.46 3.39 -20.11
C GLY A 63 20.58 4.43 -20.14
N LYS A 64 20.33 5.53 -20.85
CA LYS A 64 21.28 6.64 -21.06
C LYS A 64 21.81 7.25 -19.75
N PHE A 65 21.00 7.24 -18.68
CA PHE A 65 21.30 7.92 -17.42
C PHE A 65 21.81 6.98 -16.31
N GLY A 66 22.12 5.71 -16.66
CA GLY A 66 22.67 4.74 -15.70
C GLY A 66 21.61 4.11 -14.81
N SER A 67 21.80 4.17 -13.50
CA SER A 67 20.88 3.61 -12.50
C SER A 67 20.00 4.68 -11.84
N SER A 68 18.74 4.34 -11.55
CA SER A 68 17.84 5.20 -10.78
C SER A 68 18.20 5.23 -9.28
N ASN A 69 17.54 6.13 -8.56
CA ASN A 69 17.39 6.01 -7.11
C ASN A 69 16.57 4.76 -6.75
N TYR A 70 16.62 4.37 -5.48
CA TYR A 70 15.81 3.29 -4.94
C TYR A 70 14.36 3.73 -4.77
N ARG A 71 13.45 2.75 -4.89
CA ARG A 71 12.04 2.82 -4.50
C ARG A 71 11.71 1.63 -3.64
N SER A 72 10.79 1.82 -2.72
CA SER A 72 10.30 0.74 -1.88
C SER A 72 9.38 -0.19 -2.67
N PHE A 73 9.52 -1.48 -2.41
CA PHE A 73 8.67 -2.54 -2.92
C PHE A 73 8.31 -3.46 -1.77
N VAL A 74 7.03 -3.63 -1.48
CA VAL A 74 6.56 -4.43 -0.35
C VAL A 74 6.21 -5.83 -0.81
N VAL A 75 6.70 -6.83 -0.09
CA VAL A 75 6.24 -8.22 -0.19
C VAL A 75 5.38 -8.51 1.03
N GLY A 76 4.08 -8.62 0.83
CA GLY A 76 3.10 -8.97 1.85
C GLY A 76 2.60 -10.41 1.72
N ASP A 77 1.94 -10.92 2.74
CA ASP A 77 1.27 -12.22 2.77
C ASP A 77 -0.25 -12.12 2.92
N LEU A 78 -0.76 -10.90 3.11
CA LEU A 78 -2.19 -10.64 3.19
C LEU A 78 -2.76 -10.33 1.80
N PRO A 79 -4.02 -10.71 1.52
CA PRO A 79 -4.72 -10.30 0.31
C PRO A 79 -4.80 -8.77 0.18
N GLU A 80 -4.43 -8.25 -0.98
CA GLU A 80 -4.47 -6.82 -1.28
C GLU A 80 -5.77 -6.46 -2.01
N ILE A 81 -6.36 -5.32 -1.63
CA ILE A 81 -7.58 -4.78 -2.22
C ILE A 81 -7.43 -3.30 -2.55
N GLU A 82 -7.92 -2.89 -3.71
CA GLU A 82 -7.87 -1.49 -4.16
C GLU A 82 -8.96 -0.66 -3.45
N ALA A 83 -8.55 0.21 -2.54
CA ALA A 83 -9.45 1.06 -1.76
C ALA A 83 -9.53 2.50 -2.27
N GLY A 84 -8.66 2.91 -3.18
CA GLY A 84 -8.61 4.27 -3.69
C GLY A 84 -8.41 5.30 -2.58
N ALA A 85 -9.40 6.17 -2.37
CA ALA A 85 -9.38 7.16 -1.29
C ALA A 85 -10.06 6.68 0.02
N GLY A 86 -10.46 5.41 0.07
CA GLY A 86 -11.38 4.91 1.10
C GLY A 86 -12.82 5.39 0.87
N GLY A 87 -13.72 5.09 1.79
CA GLY A 87 -15.11 5.57 1.76
C GLY A 87 -15.21 7.07 2.08
N ALA A 88 -16.27 7.71 1.62
CA ALA A 88 -16.46 9.15 1.76
C ALA A 88 -16.90 9.60 3.15
N SER A 89 -17.56 8.72 3.91
CA SER A 89 -18.06 8.97 5.28
C SER A 89 -18.25 7.65 6.01
N MET A 90 -18.61 7.72 7.29
CA MET A 90 -18.95 6.56 8.09
C MET A 90 -20.19 5.81 7.57
N GLU A 91 -21.14 6.51 6.92
CA GLU A 91 -22.33 5.93 6.29
C GLU A 91 -22.06 5.33 4.90
N LYS A 92 -20.92 5.70 4.30
CA LYS A 92 -20.45 5.21 3.00
C LYS A 92 -18.96 4.83 3.11
N PRO A 93 -18.61 3.87 3.94
CA PRO A 93 -17.23 3.44 4.16
C PRO A 93 -16.76 2.55 3.00
N PHE A 94 -15.47 2.39 2.89
CA PHE A 94 -14.89 1.27 2.17
C PHE A 94 -14.94 0.03 3.06
N GLU A 95 -15.57 -1.03 2.59
CA GLU A 95 -15.70 -2.28 3.36
C GLU A 95 -14.52 -3.19 3.10
N MET A 96 -13.93 -3.73 4.17
CA MET A 96 -12.84 -4.68 4.12
C MET A 96 -12.97 -5.72 5.24
N GLU A 97 -12.22 -6.79 5.14
CA GLU A 97 -12.13 -7.81 6.17
C GLU A 97 -10.84 -7.66 7.00
N VAL A 98 -10.88 -8.11 8.24
CA VAL A 98 -9.66 -8.25 9.04
C VAL A 98 -8.74 -9.27 8.37
N GLY A 99 -7.46 -8.93 8.24
CA GLY A 99 -6.49 -9.75 7.52
C GLY A 99 -6.37 -9.41 6.03
N GLN A 100 -6.83 -8.25 5.60
CA GLN A 100 -6.60 -7.69 4.26
C GLN A 100 -5.74 -6.44 4.34
N THR A 101 -5.04 -6.13 3.24
CA THR A 101 -4.31 -4.88 3.04
C THR A 101 -5.06 -4.01 2.02
N ALA A 102 -5.48 -2.82 2.44
CA ALA A 102 -6.11 -1.84 1.55
C ALA A 102 -5.05 -0.95 0.91
N LEU A 103 -5.01 -0.92 -0.43
CA LEU A 103 -4.13 -0.05 -1.21
C LEU A 103 -4.89 1.22 -1.60
N GLY A 104 -4.31 2.38 -1.36
CA GLY A 104 -5.01 3.60 -1.66
C GLY A 104 -4.18 4.87 -1.52
N LYS A 105 -4.84 6.02 -1.66
CA LYS A 105 -4.23 7.35 -1.57
C LYS A 105 -5.06 8.23 -0.66
N ALA A 106 -4.42 8.96 0.25
CA ALA A 106 -5.13 9.89 1.10
C ALA A 106 -5.78 11.02 0.28
N PRO A 107 -7.09 11.29 0.46
CA PRO A 107 -7.76 12.37 -0.23
C PRO A 107 -7.40 13.72 0.38
N ALA A 108 -7.07 14.72 -0.47
CA ALA A 108 -6.75 16.06 0.01
C ALA A 108 -7.98 16.72 0.67
N GLY A 109 -7.79 17.24 1.89
CA GLY A 109 -8.83 17.96 2.63
C GLY A 109 -10.05 17.14 3.07
N LYS A 110 -9.92 15.80 3.07
CA LYS A 110 -11.01 14.87 3.40
C LYS A 110 -10.50 13.72 4.23
N TYR A 111 -11.42 12.88 4.68
CA TYR A 111 -11.17 11.62 5.36
C TYR A 111 -11.41 10.44 4.42
N GLY A 112 -10.60 9.39 4.56
CA GLY A 112 -10.92 8.05 4.07
C GLY A 112 -11.53 7.25 5.22
N TRP A 113 -12.64 6.55 4.98
CA TRP A 113 -13.33 5.73 5.96
C TRP A 113 -13.28 4.26 5.55
N PHE A 114 -12.91 3.40 6.49
CA PHE A 114 -12.79 1.96 6.32
C PHE A 114 -13.65 1.26 7.37
N LYS A 115 -14.40 0.24 6.96
CA LYS A 115 -15.26 -0.55 7.85
C LYS A 115 -14.81 -2.01 7.84
N PHE A 116 -14.78 -2.62 9.00
CA PHE A 116 -14.58 -4.05 9.17
C PHE A 116 -15.40 -4.58 10.33
N ALA A 117 -15.74 -5.88 10.29
CA ALA A 117 -16.42 -6.56 11.37
C ALA A 117 -15.43 -7.22 12.33
N ALA A 118 -15.73 -7.21 13.63
CA ALA A 118 -14.96 -7.94 14.64
C ALA A 118 -15.86 -8.59 15.67
N LYS A 119 -15.35 -9.64 16.33
CA LYS A 119 -16.03 -10.31 17.45
C LYS A 119 -15.50 -9.83 18.78
N LYS A 120 -16.35 -9.81 19.79
CA LYS A 120 -15.98 -9.49 21.17
C LYS A 120 -14.74 -10.30 21.61
N GLY A 121 -13.76 -9.58 22.15
CA GLY A 121 -12.49 -10.15 22.59
C GLY A 121 -11.46 -10.34 21.48
N GLN A 122 -11.78 -10.09 20.22
CA GLN A 122 -10.81 -10.11 19.11
C GLN A 122 -9.90 -8.89 19.22
N ARG A 123 -8.59 -9.13 19.30
CA ARG A 123 -7.57 -8.08 19.21
C ARG A 123 -7.26 -7.82 17.75
N ILE A 124 -7.22 -6.56 17.37
CA ILE A 124 -7.00 -6.09 15.99
C ILE A 124 -5.88 -5.05 16.02
N LEU A 125 -4.94 -5.24 15.11
CA LEU A 125 -3.91 -4.25 14.78
C LEU A 125 -4.25 -3.67 13.40
N ALA A 126 -4.49 -2.37 13.35
CA ALA A 126 -4.63 -1.64 12.09
C ALA A 126 -3.40 -0.76 11.90
N GLU A 127 -2.58 -1.11 10.92
CA GLU A 127 -1.32 -0.43 10.61
C GLU A 127 -1.43 0.31 9.28
N ILE A 128 -0.93 1.54 9.25
CA ILE A 128 -0.84 2.36 8.05
C ILE A 128 0.63 2.52 7.67
N SER A 129 1.07 1.80 6.66
CA SER A 129 2.43 1.94 6.12
C SER A 129 2.54 3.19 5.26
N THR A 130 3.54 4.04 5.49
CA THR A 130 3.73 5.32 4.79
C THR A 130 5.19 5.65 4.48
N LYS A 131 5.96 6.10 5.44
CA LYS A 131 7.35 6.58 5.25
C LYS A 131 8.25 5.52 4.64
N ASP A 132 8.08 4.27 5.06
CA ASP A 132 8.91 3.15 4.61
C ASP A 132 8.57 2.70 3.18
N ILE A 133 7.45 3.17 2.62
CA ILE A 133 7.02 2.90 1.24
C ILE A 133 7.10 4.14 0.36
N ASP A 134 7.97 5.09 0.69
CA ASP A 134 8.18 6.35 -0.06
C ASP A 134 6.97 7.29 -0.09
N SER A 135 5.98 7.10 0.78
CA SER A 135 4.81 7.96 0.89
C SER A 135 5.12 9.27 1.64
N LYS A 136 4.48 10.36 1.22
CA LYS A 136 4.47 11.64 1.93
C LYS A 136 3.37 11.74 2.98
N LEU A 137 2.52 10.74 3.08
CA LEU A 137 1.41 10.70 4.03
C LEU A 137 1.95 10.70 5.47
N MET A 138 1.48 11.63 6.26
CA MET A 138 1.61 11.65 7.72
C MET A 138 0.25 11.20 8.28
N PRO A 139 0.09 9.90 8.60
CA PRO A 139 -1.22 9.36 8.90
C PRO A 139 -1.74 9.89 10.23
N SER A 140 -3.00 10.28 10.24
CA SER A 140 -3.79 10.54 11.44
C SER A 140 -5.00 9.62 11.38
N THR A 141 -5.12 8.75 12.38
CA THR A 141 -6.14 7.71 12.42
C THR A 141 -7.02 7.84 13.65
N ALA A 142 -8.27 7.43 13.53
CA ALA A 142 -9.19 7.29 14.65
C ALA A 142 -10.10 6.10 14.44
N LEU A 143 -10.37 5.37 15.52
CA LEU A 143 -11.26 4.20 15.58
C LEU A 143 -12.60 4.59 16.17
N PHE A 144 -13.68 4.08 15.59
CA PHE A 144 -15.05 4.30 16.03
C PHE A 144 -15.80 2.97 16.09
N ASP A 145 -16.79 2.89 16.98
CA ASP A 145 -17.81 1.85 16.95
C ASP A 145 -18.98 2.20 16.01
N ALA A 146 -19.94 1.29 15.87
CA ALA A 146 -21.11 1.46 15.01
C ALA A 146 -22.06 2.60 15.47
N SER A 147 -21.94 3.08 16.71
CA SER A 147 -22.71 4.23 17.20
C SER A 147 -22.07 5.58 16.86
N GLY A 148 -20.82 5.56 16.34
CA GLY A 148 -20.02 6.75 16.10
C GLY A 148 -19.22 7.21 17.31
N LEU A 149 -19.16 6.41 18.39
CA LEU A 149 -18.30 6.69 19.52
C LEU A 149 -16.85 6.42 19.15
N GLN A 150 -15.99 7.42 19.33
CA GLN A 150 -14.54 7.24 19.13
C GLN A 150 -13.97 6.40 20.27
N LEU A 151 -13.35 5.28 19.92
CA LEU A 151 -12.78 4.33 20.88
C LEU A 151 -11.28 4.57 21.09
N ASP A 152 -10.57 4.97 20.03
CA ASP A 152 -9.13 5.19 20.06
C ASP A 152 -8.71 6.17 18.96
N ASN A 153 -7.48 6.69 19.05
CA ASN A 153 -6.89 7.49 17.99
C ASN A 153 -5.37 7.50 18.07
N ASP A 154 -4.74 7.55 16.91
CA ASP A 154 -3.32 7.83 16.76
C ASP A 154 -3.14 9.01 15.79
N PRO A 155 -2.89 10.22 16.30
CA PRO A 155 -2.88 11.43 15.48
C PRO A 155 -1.62 11.60 14.64
N GLN A 156 -0.57 10.81 14.85
CA GLN A 156 0.71 10.95 14.15
C GLN A 156 1.46 9.64 13.89
N GLY A 157 0.88 8.50 14.23
CA GLY A 157 1.56 7.21 14.15
C GLY A 157 1.08 6.32 13.01
N GLY A 158 -0.21 6.09 12.92
CA GLY A 158 -0.79 5.16 11.96
C GLY A 158 -0.87 3.71 12.47
N LEU A 159 -0.79 3.50 13.79
CA LEU A 159 -1.02 2.20 14.42
C LEU A 159 -2.16 2.30 15.43
N LEU A 160 -3.20 1.52 15.23
CA LEU A 160 -4.26 1.31 16.20
C LEU A 160 -4.19 -0.13 16.72
N ASP A 161 -4.13 -0.31 18.03
CA ASP A 161 -4.12 -1.61 18.70
C ASP A 161 -5.29 -1.67 19.70
N PHE A 162 -6.34 -2.39 19.36
CA PHE A 162 -7.51 -2.44 20.19
C PHE A 162 -8.10 -3.85 20.31
N THR A 163 -8.88 -4.08 21.37
CA THR A 163 -9.65 -5.30 21.55
C THR A 163 -11.13 -4.96 21.47
N ALA A 164 -11.84 -5.62 20.55
CA ALA A 164 -13.28 -5.40 20.36
C ALA A 164 -14.06 -5.72 21.64
N THR A 165 -14.83 -4.76 22.12
CA THR A 165 -15.63 -4.89 23.37
C THR A 165 -16.96 -5.58 23.15
N ALA A 166 -17.44 -5.65 21.90
CA ALA A 166 -18.68 -6.29 21.47
C ALA A 166 -18.50 -6.87 20.05
N ASP A 167 -19.43 -7.73 19.64
CA ASP A 167 -19.55 -8.13 18.23
C ASP A 167 -20.13 -6.96 17.45
N GLY A 168 -19.59 -6.70 16.23
CA GLY A 168 -20.15 -5.66 15.37
C GLY A 168 -19.16 -5.03 14.42
N ASP A 169 -19.61 -3.96 13.78
CA ASP A 169 -18.84 -3.18 12.84
C ASP A 169 -18.01 -2.11 13.56
N PHE A 170 -16.78 -1.97 13.12
CA PHE A 170 -15.84 -0.93 13.54
C PHE A 170 -15.38 -0.13 12.34
N PHE A 171 -15.03 1.13 12.60
CA PHE A 171 -14.66 2.06 11.53
C PHE A 171 -13.33 2.72 11.85
N VAL A 172 -12.44 2.73 10.87
CA VAL A 172 -11.20 3.52 10.91
C VAL A 172 -11.35 4.71 9.99
N ARG A 173 -11.09 5.88 10.52
CA ARG A 173 -10.96 7.11 9.78
C ARG A 173 -9.48 7.43 9.58
N LEU A 174 -9.08 7.72 8.35
CA LEU A 174 -7.72 8.08 7.96
C LEU A 174 -7.70 9.43 7.25
N ASN A 175 -6.72 10.27 7.58
CA ASN A 175 -6.37 11.45 6.82
C ASN A 175 -4.87 11.75 6.96
N ASP A 176 -4.35 12.58 6.06
CA ASP A 176 -3.05 13.21 6.29
C ASP A 176 -3.15 14.24 7.41
N PHE A 177 -2.19 14.28 8.32
CA PHE A 177 -2.17 15.20 9.47
C PHE A 177 -2.30 16.67 9.07
N LEU A 178 -1.75 17.06 7.93
CA LEU A 178 -1.85 18.41 7.36
C LEU A 178 -2.96 18.53 6.30
N TYR A 179 -3.84 17.52 6.19
CA TYR A 179 -4.91 17.44 5.19
C TYR A 179 -4.43 17.54 3.74
N LYS A 180 -3.19 17.15 3.47
CA LYS A 180 -2.66 17.01 2.13
C LYS A 180 -3.13 15.69 1.51
N GLY A 181 -2.90 15.53 0.21
CA GLY A 181 -3.26 14.32 -0.50
C GLY A 181 -2.75 14.35 -1.94
N GLY A 182 -3.03 13.28 -2.69
CA GLY A 182 -2.62 13.12 -4.08
C GLY A 182 -1.70 11.94 -4.31
N ASP A 183 -1.03 11.90 -5.45
CA ASP A 183 -0.28 10.73 -5.92
C ASP A 183 0.91 10.31 -5.04
N ASP A 184 1.47 11.22 -4.27
CA ASP A 184 2.57 10.94 -3.35
C ASP A 184 2.10 10.55 -1.93
N TYR A 185 0.80 10.49 -1.69
CA TYR A 185 0.18 10.23 -0.37
C TYR A 185 -0.53 8.87 -0.34
N VAL A 186 0.20 7.80 -0.60
CA VAL A 186 -0.26 6.41 -0.65
C VAL A 186 -0.15 5.74 0.72
#